data_919cd83441d1ac14bacb6a3b82a4d450
#
_entry.id   919cd83441d1ac14bacb6a3b82a4d450
#
_cell.length_a   1.000
_cell.length_b   1.000
_cell.length_c   1.000
_cell.angle_alpha   90.00
_cell.angle_beta   90.00
_cell.angle_gamma   90.00
#
_symmetry.space_group_name_H-M   'P 1'
#
loop_
_entity.id
_entity.type
_entity.pdbx_description
1 polymer ?
#
loop_
_entity_poly.entity_id
_entity_poly.type
_entity_poly.pdbx_seq_one_letter_code
_entity_poly.pdbx_strand_id
1 'polypeptide(L)'
;MRYGQIRKMDIANGPGIRTSVFVTGCTHHCYNCFNEEYQNPEFGTLWTDKETDQVISYLKEPTISGLTLLGGEPMQNTDGLIPVIRRVRGAVDTNIWVYSGYVYEELVKDEGRKALLELCDVLVDGPFQEA
;
A
#
# COMPACT_ATOMS: atom_id res chain seq x y z
N MET A 1 -12.10 -4.25 0.08
CA MET A 1 -10.98 -3.53 -0.55
C MET A 1 -10.74 -4.08 -1.95
N ARG A 2 -10.44 -3.22 -2.87
CA ARG A 2 -10.09 -3.60 -4.24
C ARG A 2 -8.68 -3.15 -4.57
N TYR A 3 -8.05 -3.81 -5.53
CA TYR A 3 -6.70 -3.47 -5.96
C TYR A 3 -6.60 -3.46 -7.49
N GLY A 4 -5.70 -2.65 -8.03
CA GLY A 4 -5.46 -2.57 -9.46
C GLY A 4 -4.48 -3.61 -9.96
N GLN A 5 -3.39 -3.80 -9.22
CA GLN A 5 -2.38 -4.81 -9.55
C GLN A 5 -1.50 -5.13 -8.35
N ILE A 6 -0.84 -6.26 -8.44
CA ILE A 6 0.25 -6.66 -7.54
C ILE A 6 1.46 -6.90 -8.42
N ARG A 7 2.54 -6.17 -8.18
CA ARG A 7 3.82 -6.40 -8.88
C ARG A 7 4.73 -7.19 -7.96
N LYS A 8 5.11 -8.38 -8.39
CA LYS A 8 6.01 -9.21 -7.60
C LYS A 8 7.38 -8.57 -7.43
N MET A 9 7.92 -7.99 -8.49
CA MET A 9 9.25 -7.37 -8.52
C MET A 9 9.13 -5.96 -9.08
N ASP A 10 9.25 -4.97 -8.20
CA ASP A 10 9.15 -3.56 -8.55
C ASP A 10 10.39 -2.83 -8.04
N ILE A 11 11.06 -2.12 -8.93
CA ILE A 11 12.27 -1.36 -8.60
C ILE A 11 12.02 0.15 -8.54
N ALA A 12 10.80 0.59 -8.83
CA ALA A 12 10.48 2.01 -8.94
C ALA A 12 9.94 2.63 -7.65
N ASN A 13 9.44 1.83 -6.71
CA ASN A 13 8.68 2.31 -5.56
C ASN A 13 9.32 1.88 -4.24
N GLY A 14 10.50 2.41 -3.96
CA GLY A 14 11.25 2.14 -2.75
C GLY A 14 12.59 1.48 -3.04
N PRO A 15 13.42 1.29 -2.01
CA PRO A 15 14.76 0.73 -2.19
C PRO A 15 14.72 -0.76 -2.48
N GLY A 16 15.62 -1.21 -3.33
CA GLY A 16 15.77 -2.61 -3.68
C GLY A 16 14.67 -3.12 -4.60
N ILE A 17 14.52 -4.43 -4.64
CA ILE A 17 13.45 -5.09 -5.39
C ILE A 17 12.32 -5.36 -4.40
N ARG A 18 11.12 -4.85 -4.71
CA ARG A 18 10.01 -4.89 -3.78
C ARG A 18 8.77 -5.51 -4.42
N THR A 19 7.92 -6.12 -3.59
CA THR A 19 6.57 -6.47 -4.00
C THR A 19 5.70 -5.24 -3.76
N SER A 20 4.99 -4.78 -4.79
CA SER A 20 4.15 -3.58 -4.69
C SER A 20 2.69 -3.93 -4.87
N VAL A 21 1.84 -3.41 -3.98
CA VAL A 21 0.38 -3.57 -4.02
C VAL A 21 -0.24 -2.22 -4.35
N PHE A 22 -0.96 -2.17 -5.45
CA PHE A 22 -1.64 -0.96 -5.94
C PHE A 22 -3.12 -1.04 -5.58
N VAL A 23 -3.51 -0.42 -4.48
CA VAL A 23 -4.92 -0.35 -4.07
C VAL A 23 -5.68 0.67 -4.91
N THR A 24 -7.01 0.58 -4.92
CA THR A 24 -7.86 1.54 -5.60
C THR A 24 -8.62 2.41 -4.60
N GLY A 25 -9.15 3.55 -5.09
CA GLY A 25 -9.86 4.51 -4.27
C GLY A 25 -8.95 5.60 -3.74
N CYS A 26 -9.21 6.83 -4.17
CA CYS A 26 -8.47 8.01 -3.71
C CYS A 26 -9.33 9.25 -3.97
N THR A 27 -9.48 10.09 -2.95
CA THR A 27 -10.26 11.33 -3.06
C THR A 27 -9.39 12.58 -3.16
N HIS A 28 -8.07 12.42 -3.29
CA HIS A 28 -7.14 13.56 -3.28
C HIS A 28 -7.21 14.44 -4.52
N HIS A 29 -7.68 13.94 -5.64
CA HIS A 29 -7.76 14.68 -6.89
C HIS A 29 -6.45 15.37 -7.26
N CYS A 30 -5.35 14.67 -7.13
CA CYS A 30 -4.03 15.22 -7.42
C CYS A 30 -3.89 15.53 -8.90
N TYR A 31 -3.41 16.74 -9.21
CA TYR A 31 -2.93 17.04 -10.54
C TYR A 31 -1.75 16.11 -10.84
N ASN A 32 -1.69 15.54 -12.02
CA ASN A 32 -0.70 14.52 -12.37
C ASN A 32 -0.78 13.27 -11.49
N CYS A 33 -1.96 12.96 -11.00
CA CYS A 33 -2.16 11.71 -10.30
C CYS A 33 -1.75 10.57 -11.22
N PHE A 34 -0.95 9.66 -10.68
CA PHE A 34 -0.28 8.60 -11.40
C PHE A 34 -1.22 7.78 -12.28
N ASN A 35 -2.44 7.50 -11.81
CA ASN A 35 -3.43 6.76 -12.57
C ASN A 35 -4.82 7.10 -12.05
N GLU A 36 -5.59 7.84 -12.85
CA GLU A 36 -6.92 8.29 -12.46
C GLU A 36 -7.89 7.13 -12.18
N GLU A 37 -7.74 6.01 -12.86
CA GLU A 37 -8.59 4.85 -12.62
C GLU A 37 -8.46 4.35 -11.19
N TYR A 38 -7.30 4.48 -10.58
CA TYR A 38 -7.05 4.03 -9.22
C TYR A 38 -7.73 4.92 -8.17
N GLN A 39 -8.26 6.06 -8.56
CA GLN A 39 -9.07 6.89 -7.68
C GLN A 39 -10.49 6.33 -7.50
N ASN A 40 -10.96 5.53 -8.45
CA ASN A 40 -12.29 4.95 -8.39
C ASN A 40 -12.29 3.74 -7.46
N PRO A 41 -13.05 3.78 -6.34
CA PRO A 41 -13.06 2.66 -5.40
C PRO A 41 -13.69 1.38 -5.96
N GLU A 42 -14.38 1.46 -7.09
CA GLU A 42 -14.96 0.29 -7.75
C GLU A 42 -14.04 -0.29 -8.81
N PHE A 43 -12.94 0.39 -9.13
CA PHE A 43 -11.97 -0.10 -10.09
C PHE A 43 -11.15 -1.23 -9.49
N GLY A 44 -10.82 -2.20 -10.33
CA GLY A 44 -9.91 -3.29 -9.97
C GLY A 44 -10.63 -4.53 -9.47
N THR A 45 -9.85 -5.41 -8.88
CA THR A 45 -10.29 -6.72 -8.40
C THR A 45 -10.47 -6.71 -6.89
N LEU A 46 -11.51 -7.40 -6.42
CA LEU A 46 -11.74 -7.52 -4.98
C LEU A 46 -10.60 -8.32 -4.33
N TRP A 47 -10.06 -7.79 -3.24
CA TRP A 47 -9.02 -8.46 -2.47
C TRP A 47 -9.61 -9.60 -1.65
N THR A 48 -8.97 -10.75 -1.71
CA THR A 48 -9.36 -11.95 -0.95
C THR A 48 -8.14 -12.51 -0.23
N ASP A 49 -8.35 -13.55 0.57
CA ASP A 49 -7.24 -14.24 1.25
C ASP A 49 -6.22 -14.81 0.26
N LYS A 50 -6.67 -15.12 -0.95
CA LYS A 50 -5.79 -15.60 -2.01
C LYS A 50 -4.71 -14.59 -2.35
N GLU A 51 -5.07 -13.31 -2.45
CA GLU A 51 -4.11 -12.24 -2.70
C GLU A 51 -3.13 -12.07 -1.54
N THR A 52 -3.64 -12.18 -0.30
CA THR A 52 -2.78 -12.10 0.88
C THR A 52 -1.75 -13.22 0.88
N ASP A 53 -2.18 -14.45 0.58
CA ASP A 53 -1.27 -15.59 0.51
C ASP A 53 -0.23 -15.43 -0.61
N GLN A 54 -0.64 -14.86 -1.73
CA GLN A 54 0.26 -14.59 -2.85
C GLN A 54 1.35 -13.59 -2.45
N VAL A 55 0.98 -12.49 -1.80
CA VAL A 55 1.94 -11.48 -1.34
C VAL A 55 2.92 -12.10 -0.34
N ILE A 56 2.42 -12.87 0.62
CA ILE A 56 3.27 -13.54 1.60
C ILE A 56 4.28 -14.45 0.89
N SER A 57 3.82 -15.22 -0.11
CA SER A 57 4.69 -16.10 -0.89
C SER A 57 5.80 -15.32 -1.59
N TYR A 58 5.46 -14.18 -2.19
CA TYR A 58 6.46 -13.33 -2.85
C TYR A 58 7.49 -12.79 -1.86
N LEU A 59 7.03 -12.33 -0.70
CA LEU A 59 7.91 -11.74 0.32
C LEU A 59 8.86 -12.75 0.95
N LYS A 60 8.58 -14.04 0.84
CA LYS A 60 9.49 -15.10 1.31
C LYS A 60 10.70 -15.31 0.40
N GLU A 61 10.68 -14.77 -0.80
CA GLU A 61 11.80 -14.91 -1.73
C GLU A 61 12.97 -14.03 -1.32
N PRO A 62 14.21 -14.57 -1.28
CA PRO A 62 15.36 -13.82 -0.78
C PRO A 62 15.69 -12.56 -1.58
N THR A 63 15.30 -12.52 -2.85
CA THR A 63 15.55 -11.36 -3.73
C THR A 63 14.62 -10.19 -3.44
N ILE A 64 13.51 -10.41 -2.72
CA ILE A 64 12.53 -9.37 -2.43
C ILE A 64 12.91 -8.66 -1.14
N SER A 65 13.15 -7.35 -1.23
CA SER A 65 13.59 -6.52 -0.10
C SER A 65 12.47 -6.14 0.84
N GLY A 66 11.23 -6.06 0.37
CA GLY A 66 10.10 -5.66 1.19
C GLY A 66 8.82 -5.44 0.42
N LEU A 67 7.83 -4.88 1.10
CA LEU A 67 6.50 -4.61 0.57
C LEU A 67 6.26 -3.11 0.47
N THR A 68 5.64 -2.67 -0.62
CA THR A 68 5.22 -1.27 -0.80
C THR A 68 3.72 -1.22 -1.06
N LEU A 69 3.04 -0.34 -0.33
CA LEU A 69 1.61 -0.08 -0.49
C LEU A 69 1.43 1.28 -1.15
N LEU A 70 0.76 1.31 -2.28
CA LEU A 70 0.54 2.54 -3.04
C LEU A 70 -0.70 2.36 -3.95
N GLY A 71 -0.80 3.18 -4.98
CA GLY A 71 -1.89 3.10 -5.96
C GLY A 71 -2.81 4.30 -5.83
N GLY A 72 -4.09 4.09 -5.52
CA GLY A 72 -5.03 5.12 -5.11
C GLY A 72 -4.58 5.71 -3.78
N GLU A 73 -5.29 5.42 -2.71
CA GLU A 73 -4.86 5.92 -1.38
C GLU A 73 -4.94 4.78 -0.36
N PRO A 74 -3.78 4.20 0.05
CA PRO A 74 -3.78 3.14 1.06
C PRO A 74 -4.45 3.55 2.38
N MET A 75 -4.31 4.81 2.78
CA MET A 75 -4.91 5.30 4.03
C MET A 75 -6.42 5.50 3.96
N GLN A 76 -7.04 5.30 2.79
CA GLN A 76 -8.49 5.21 2.64
C GLN A 76 -8.96 3.75 2.57
N ASN A 77 -8.05 2.81 2.72
CA ASN A 77 -8.32 1.37 2.68
C ASN A 77 -7.86 0.67 3.96
N THR A 78 -7.83 1.38 5.09
CA THR A 78 -7.27 0.86 6.34
C THR A 78 -8.00 -0.40 6.82
N ASP A 79 -9.33 -0.43 6.71
CA ASP A 79 -10.11 -1.58 7.15
C ASP A 79 -9.75 -2.87 6.39
N GLY A 80 -9.41 -2.73 5.11
CA GLY A 80 -9.00 -3.88 4.31
C GLY A 80 -7.53 -4.22 4.48
N LEU A 81 -6.67 -3.20 4.63
CA LEU A 81 -5.22 -3.41 4.69
C LEU A 81 -4.73 -3.91 6.04
N ILE A 82 -5.31 -3.45 7.16
CA ILE A 82 -4.83 -3.84 8.48
C ILE A 82 -4.78 -5.36 8.67
N PRO A 83 -5.85 -6.12 8.36
CA PRO A 83 -5.78 -7.58 8.47
C PRO A 83 -4.71 -8.20 7.57
N VAL A 84 -4.56 -7.67 6.35
CA VAL A 84 -3.55 -8.17 5.40
C VAL A 84 -2.15 -7.97 5.97
N ILE A 85 -1.86 -6.76 6.44
CA ILE A 85 -0.52 -6.44 6.95
C ILE A 85 -0.22 -7.20 8.23
N ARG A 86 -1.20 -7.42 9.09
CA ARG A 86 -1.01 -8.27 10.29
C ARG A 86 -0.63 -9.69 9.91
N ARG A 87 -1.27 -10.26 8.89
CA ARG A 87 -0.90 -11.59 8.41
C ARG A 87 0.50 -11.62 7.81
N VAL A 88 0.86 -10.59 7.05
CA VAL A 88 2.21 -10.47 6.49
C VAL A 88 3.25 -10.42 7.62
N ARG A 89 3.04 -9.58 8.62
CA ARG A 89 3.95 -9.46 9.77
C ARG A 89 4.08 -10.76 10.55
N GLY A 90 3.01 -11.54 10.67
CA GLY A 90 3.04 -12.81 11.35
C GLY A 90 3.72 -13.92 10.57
N ALA A 91 3.84 -13.78 9.26
CA ALA A 91 4.36 -14.83 8.38
C ALA A 91 5.78 -14.58 7.89
N VAL A 92 6.18 -13.31 7.76
CA VAL A 92 7.45 -12.92 7.12
C VAL A 92 8.08 -11.77 7.90
N ASP A 93 9.39 -11.82 8.07
CA ASP A 93 10.16 -10.68 8.58
C ASP A 93 10.56 -9.83 7.37
N THR A 94 9.91 -8.67 7.23
CA THR A 94 10.10 -7.80 6.07
C THR A 94 9.88 -6.35 6.47
N ASN A 95 10.30 -5.41 5.62
CA ASN A 95 9.96 -4.01 5.82
C ASN A 95 8.79 -3.63 4.92
N ILE A 96 7.97 -2.71 5.41
CA ILE A 96 6.74 -2.28 4.74
C ILE A 96 6.75 -0.78 4.60
N TRP A 97 6.66 -0.32 3.34
CA TRP A 97 6.57 1.09 2.97
C TRP A 97 5.16 1.40 2.56
N VAL A 98 4.64 2.55 2.95
CA VAL A 98 3.33 3.03 2.50
C VAL A 98 3.46 4.44 1.95
N TYR A 99 2.86 4.65 0.77
CA TYR A 99 2.77 5.94 0.11
C TYR A 99 1.38 6.50 0.34
N SER A 100 1.30 7.73 0.84
CA SER A 100 0.01 8.39 1.13
C SER A 100 0.02 9.84 0.67
N GLY A 101 -1.11 10.31 0.20
CA GLY A 101 -1.32 11.74 -0.07
C GLY A 101 -1.62 12.56 1.18
N TYR A 102 -1.91 11.92 2.30
CA TYR A 102 -2.06 12.59 3.59
C TYR A 102 -0.70 12.88 4.20
N VAL A 103 -0.63 13.92 5.02
CA VAL A 103 0.57 14.18 5.82
C VAL A 103 0.50 13.42 7.14
N TYR A 104 1.65 13.16 7.72
CA TYR A 104 1.76 12.38 8.95
C TYR A 104 0.87 12.92 10.08
N GLU A 105 0.85 14.23 10.25
CA GLU A 105 0.09 14.89 11.30
C GLU A 105 -1.41 14.63 11.19
N GLU A 106 -1.92 14.47 9.96
CA GLU A 106 -3.33 14.14 9.74
C GLU A 106 -3.61 12.66 10.01
N LEU A 107 -2.66 11.79 9.64
CA LEU A 107 -2.83 10.34 9.79
C LEU A 107 -2.92 9.91 11.24
N VAL A 108 -2.14 10.51 12.11
CA VAL A 108 -2.13 10.14 13.53
C VAL A 108 -3.36 10.58 14.30
N LYS A 109 -4.21 11.43 13.70
CA LYS A 109 -5.47 11.87 14.30
C LYS A 109 -6.61 10.88 14.10
N ASP A 110 -6.46 9.92 13.20
CA ASP A 110 -7.45 8.89 12.90
C ASP A 110 -6.95 7.56 13.42
N GLU A 111 -7.72 6.90 14.28
CA GLU A 111 -7.30 5.64 14.92
C GLU A 111 -6.99 4.53 13.91
N GLY A 112 -7.83 4.39 12.88
CA GLY A 112 -7.61 3.36 11.85
C GLY A 112 -6.36 3.62 11.03
N ARG A 113 -6.14 4.86 10.63
CA ARG A 113 -4.96 5.25 9.86
C ARG A 113 -3.71 5.15 10.69
N LYS A 114 -3.76 5.58 11.94
CA LYS A 114 -2.65 5.42 12.86
C LYS A 114 -2.31 3.95 13.07
N ALA A 115 -3.30 3.08 13.22
CA ALA A 115 -3.08 1.65 13.40
C ALA A 115 -2.37 1.04 12.19
N LEU A 116 -2.77 1.40 10.97
CA LEU A 116 -2.07 0.93 9.77
C LEU A 116 -0.64 1.47 9.73
N LEU A 117 -0.47 2.76 10.03
CA LEU A 117 0.84 3.40 10.03
C LEU A 117 1.81 2.71 11.00
N GLU A 118 1.33 2.32 12.17
CA GLU A 118 2.14 1.62 13.16
C GLU A 118 2.59 0.23 12.70
N LEU A 119 1.88 -0.37 11.77
CA LEU A 119 2.26 -1.65 11.17
C LEU A 119 3.28 -1.51 10.04
N CYS A 120 3.53 -0.28 9.59
CA CYS A 120 4.48 0.00 8.51
C CYS A 120 5.79 0.53 9.08
N ASP A 121 6.87 0.36 8.32
CA ASP A 121 8.21 0.82 8.73
C ASP A 121 8.53 2.22 8.23
N VAL A 122 8.02 2.58 7.05
CA VAL A 122 8.29 3.86 6.40
C VAL A 122 7.02 4.42 5.80
N LEU A 123 6.79 5.70 6.03
CA LEU A 123 5.73 6.47 5.38
C LEU A 123 6.37 7.49 4.42
N VAL A 124 5.91 7.46 3.18
CA VAL A 124 6.20 8.53 2.22
C VAL A 124 4.92 9.36 2.14
N ASP A 125 4.91 10.51 2.78
CA ASP A 125 3.70 11.29 3.02
C ASP A 125 3.62 12.57 2.19
N GLY A 126 2.42 13.14 2.22
CA GLY A 126 2.13 14.41 1.57
C GLY A 126 1.52 14.26 0.19
N PRO A 127 0.86 15.31 -0.30
CA PRO A 127 0.25 15.27 -1.64
C PRO A 127 1.28 14.99 -2.71
N PHE A 128 0.87 14.24 -3.74
CA PHE A 128 1.72 14.04 -4.91
C PHE A 128 2.02 15.40 -5.54
N GLN A 129 3.29 15.68 -5.76
CA GLN A 129 3.74 16.91 -6.39
C GLN A 129 4.68 16.58 -7.53
N GLU A 130 4.47 17.25 -8.63
CA GLU A 130 5.41 17.20 -9.75
C GLU A 130 6.61 18.06 -9.42
N ALA A 131 7.77 17.46 -9.44
CA ALA A 131 9.00 18.16 -9.12
C ALA A 131 9.44 19.08 -10.30
#